data_541e1c9c1176bee9339797f2aa90bd83
#
_entry.id   541e1c9c1176bee9339797f2aa90bd83
#
_cell.length_a   1.000
_cell.length_b   1.000
_cell.length_c   1.000
_cell.angle_alpha   90.00
_cell.angle_beta   90.00
_cell.angle_gamma   90.00
#
_symmetry.space_group_name_H-M   'P 1'
#
loop_
_entity.id
_entity.type
_entity.pdbx_description
1 polymer ?
#
loop_
_entity_poly.entity_id
_entity_poly.type
_entity_poly.pdbx_seq_one_letter_code
_entity_poly.pdbx_strand_id
1 'polypeptide(L)'
;MGSNEIYTIGREFGSLGKQVGQDLAKRLGIKFYDKELLQKAAKESGLCEEIFESHDEKPTNSFLYSLVMDTYTGGSYSTAPFLDMPLNHKVFLAQFDAIKKIAANESCVIVGRCADYALADEPHCLNIFIRSNMDDRIKRISERLNVPENKAKDIIKKKDKERSSYYNYYTSKKWGDARSYDLCLNTSQISVEDSIELIPVSYTHLT
;
A
#
# COMPACT_ATOMS: atom_id res chain seq x y z
N MET A 1 -16.65 11.55 19.59
CA MET A 1 -16.07 10.30 19.08
C MET A 1 -14.67 10.66 18.63
N GLY A 2 -13.63 9.97 19.14
CA GLY A 2 -12.26 10.19 18.67
C GLY A 2 -12.17 9.82 17.19
N SER A 3 -11.41 10.58 16.42
CA SER A 3 -11.09 10.24 15.02
C SER A 3 -10.25 8.98 14.98
N ASN A 4 -10.46 8.12 13.98
CA ASN A 4 -9.62 6.94 13.77
C ASN A 4 -8.20 7.38 13.39
N GLU A 5 -7.19 6.78 14.01
CA GLU A 5 -5.78 6.98 13.64
C GLU A 5 -5.39 6.03 12.51
N ILE A 6 -4.97 6.57 11.37
CA ILE A 6 -4.69 5.80 10.18
C ILE A 6 -3.24 6.03 9.74
N TYR A 7 -2.53 4.94 9.49
CA TYR A 7 -1.17 4.94 9.00
C TYR A 7 -1.08 4.14 7.69
N THR A 8 -0.67 4.79 6.60
CA THR A 8 -0.37 4.06 5.35
C THR A 8 1.14 3.91 5.17
N ILE A 9 1.60 2.74 4.71
CA ILE A 9 3.02 2.47 4.53
C ILE A 9 3.32 2.00 3.11
N GLY A 10 3.88 2.91 2.29
CA GLY A 10 4.62 2.58 1.09
C GLY A 10 6.01 2.05 1.45
N ARG A 11 6.58 1.13 0.66
CA ARG A 11 7.87 0.52 1.04
C ARG A 11 8.61 -0.10 -0.14
N GLU A 12 9.92 -0.01 -0.13
CA GLU A 12 10.80 -0.79 -1.01
C GLU A 12 10.87 -2.26 -0.57
N PHE A 13 11.21 -3.16 -1.48
CA PHE A 13 11.39 -4.57 -1.16
C PHE A 13 12.71 -4.79 -0.38
N GLY A 14 12.63 -5.44 0.78
CA GLY A 14 13.78 -5.63 1.69
C GLY A 14 14.06 -4.45 2.61
N SER A 15 13.23 -3.39 2.64
CA SER A 15 13.37 -2.23 3.51
C SER A 15 12.81 -2.42 4.93
N LEU A 16 12.35 -3.61 5.30
CA LEU A 16 11.66 -3.87 6.59
C LEU A 16 10.32 -3.12 6.77
N GLY A 17 9.81 -2.43 5.77
CA GLY A 17 8.59 -1.62 5.91
C GLY A 17 7.34 -2.43 6.31
N LYS A 18 7.25 -3.73 5.95
CA LYS A 18 6.16 -4.60 6.46
C LYS A 18 6.33 -4.85 7.96
N GLN A 19 7.55 -5.11 8.42
CA GLN A 19 7.85 -5.32 9.84
C GLN A 19 7.55 -4.06 10.65
N VAL A 20 8.04 -2.89 10.21
CA VAL A 20 7.71 -1.59 10.84
C VAL A 20 6.20 -1.44 10.99
N GLY A 21 5.41 -1.73 9.96
CA GLY A 21 3.95 -1.64 10.02
C GLY A 21 3.32 -2.62 11.01
N GLN A 22 3.79 -3.85 11.06
CA GLN A 22 3.29 -4.87 12.00
C GLN A 22 3.61 -4.51 13.45
N ASP A 23 4.85 -4.09 13.72
CA ASP A 23 5.30 -3.75 15.06
C ASP A 23 4.66 -2.43 15.54
N LEU A 24 4.47 -1.45 14.63
CA LEU A 24 3.70 -0.23 14.92
C LEU A 24 2.26 -0.55 15.34
N ALA A 25 1.56 -1.36 14.54
CA ALA A 25 0.18 -1.73 14.84
C ALA A 25 0.08 -2.46 16.19
N LYS A 26 1.02 -3.37 16.47
CA LYS A 26 1.11 -4.07 17.76
C LYS A 26 1.35 -3.10 18.93
N ARG A 27 2.26 -2.13 18.76
CA ARG A 27 2.57 -1.12 19.80
C ARG A 27 1.37 -0.24 20.12
N LEU A 28 0.64 0.18 19.08
CA LEU A 28 -0.53 1.05 19.23
C LEU A 28 -1.81 0.30 19.61
N GLY A 29 -1.81 -1.04 19.57
CA GLY A 29 -3.00 -1.85 19.81
C GLY A 29 -4.08 -1.71 18.74
N ILE A 30 -3.70 -1.34 17.51
CA ILE A 30 -4.61 -1.14 16.37
C ILE A 30 -4.46 -2.25 15.33
N LYS A 31 -5.37 -2.30 14.37
CA LYS A 31 -5.38 -3.35 13.33
C LYS A 31 -4.26 -3.14 12.31
N PHE A 32 -3.76 -4.25 11.80
CA PHE A 32 -2.77 -4.30 10.71
C PHE A 32 -3.37 -4.92 9.47
N TYR A 33 -3.20 -4.25 8.32
CA TYR A 33 -3.68 -4.72 7.03
C TYR A 33 -2.55 -4.72 5.99
N ASP A 34 -2.26 -5.88 5.46
CA ASP A 34 -1.40 -6.07 4.30
C ASP A 34 -2.20 -6.57 3.09
N LYS A 35 -1.47 -6.93 2.03
CA LYS A 35 -2.04 -7.48 0.79
C LYS A 35 -3.07 -8.58 1.05
N GLU A 36 -2.73 -9.55 1.88
CA GLU A 36 -3.54 -10.76 2.11
C GLU A 36 -4.83 -10.42 2.86
N LEU A 37 -4.72 -9.58 3.89
CA LEU A 37 -5.87 -9.14 4.68
C LEU A 37 -6.79 -8.20 3.88
N LEU A 38 -6.22 -7.32 3.03
CA LEU A 38 -7.02 -6.48 2.13
C LEU A 38 -7.73 -7.30 1.05
N GLN A 39 -7.10 -8.35 0.55
CA GLN A 39 -7.75 -9.30 -0.35
C GLN A 39 -8.93 -10.00 0.32
N LYS A 40 -8.75 -10.44 1.56
CA LYS A 40 -9.82 -11.05 2.35
C LYS A 40 -10.99 -10.09 2.56
N ALA A 41 -10.72 -8.86 2.98
CA ALA A 41 -11.75 -7.83 3.15
C ALA A 41 -12.49 -7.49 1.84
N ALA A 42 -11.77 -7.45 0.72
CA ALA A 42 -12.36 -7.23 -0.59
C ALA A 42 -13.22 -8.41 -1.06
N LYS A 43 -12.83 -9.65 -0.76
CA LYS A 43 -13.65 -10.86 -1.02
C LYS A 43 -14.95 -10.84 -0.23
N GLU A 44 -14.91 -10.48 1.04
CA GLU A 44 -16.08 -10.35 1.91
C GLU A 44 -17.07 -9.27 1.40
N SER A 45 -16.60 -8.35 0.54
CA SER A 45 -17.45 -7.34 -0.12
C SER A 45 -18.18 -7.84 -1.38
N GLY A 46 -18.12 -9.13 -1.71
CA GLY A 46 -18.94 -9.79 -2.75
C GLY A 46 -18.23 -9.99 -4.09
N LEU A 47 -16.90 -9.83 -4.16
CA LEU A 47 -16.12 -10.16 -5.36
C LEU A 47 -15.61 -11.61 -5.31
N CYS A 48 -15.77 -12.34 -6.43
CA CYS A 48 -15.39 -13.75 -6.55
C CYS A 48 -13.92 -14.01 -6.26
N GLU A 49 -13.65 -15.14 -5.60
CA GLU A 49 -12.33 -15.58 -5.15
C GLU A 49 -11.30 -15.74 -6.29
N GLU A 50 -11.75 -16.26 -7.44
CA GLU A 50 -10.94 -16.46 -8.65
C GLU A 50 -10.32 -15.17 -9.21
N ILE A 51 -10.93 -14.01 -8.91
CA ILE A 51 -10.48 -12.71 -9.36
C ILE A 51 -9.15 -12.31 -8.68
N PHE A 52 -8.96 -12.69 -7.43
CA PHE A 52 -7.82 -12.24 -6.61
C PHE A 52 -6.56 -13.10 -6.74
N GLU A 53 -6.67 -14.36 -7.13
CA GLU A 53 -5.53 -15.28 -7.16
C GLU A 53 -4.57 -15.05 -8.33
N SER A 54 -5.06 -14.60 -9.48
CA SER A 54 -4.28 -14.55 -10.71
C SER A 54 -3.76 -13.17 -11.12
N HIS A 55 -4.27 -12.05 -10.56
CA HIS A 55 -4.12 -10.72 -11.18
C HIS A 55 -3.58 -9.61 -10.27
N ASP A 56 -3.09 -9.97 -9.11
CA ASP A 56 -2.61 -9.02 -8.12
C ASP A 56 -1.24 -8.43 -8.53
N GLU A 57 -1.15 -7.10 -8.60
CA GLU A 57 0.05 -6.30 -9.00
C GLU A 57 0.44 -6.31 -10.50
N LYS A 58 -0.46 -6.66 -11.43
CA LYS A 58 -0.19 -6.50 -12.86
C LYS A 58 -0.94 -5.29 -13.44
N PRO A 59 -0.27 -4.26 -13.95
CA PRO A 59 -0.94 -3.13 -14.63
C PRO A 59 -1.49 -3.53 -16.00
N THR A 60 -2.66 -3.03 -16.35
CA THR A 60 -3.25 -3.13 -17.69
C THR A 60 -3.21 -1.80 -18.43
N ASN A 61 -3.36 -1.79 -19.75
CA ASN A 61 -3.11 -0.65 -20.64
C ASN A 61 -3.86 0.65 -20.29
N SER A 62 -3.19 1.78 -20.51
CA SER A 62 -3.47 3.15 -20.08
C SER A 62 -4.82 3.76 -20.48
N PHE A 63 -5.49 3.27 -21.54
CA PHE A 63 -6.71 3.86 -22.08
C PHE A 63 -7.93 3.75 -21.14
N LEU A 64 -7.98 2.68 -20.34
CA LEU A 64 -9.12 2.41 -19.45
C LEU A 64 -9.07 3.20 -18.13
N TYR A 65 -7.90 3.76 -17.78
CA TYR A 65 -7.73 4.56 -16.57
C TYR A 65 -8.53 5.88 -16.62
N SER A 66 -8.50 6.58 -17.77
CA SER A 66 -9.24 7.83 -17.94
C SER A 66 -10.75 7.63 -17.84
N LEU A 67 -11.27 6.48 -18.29
CA LEU A 67 -12.69 6.16 -18.26
C LEU A 67 -13.21 5.91 -16.83
N VAL A 68 -12.35 5.32 -15.97
CA VAL A 68 -12.71 5.00 -14.59
C VAL A 68 -12.74 6.26 -13.71
N MET A 69 -11.79 7.19 -13.93
CA MET A 69 -11.74 8.44 -13.14
C MET A 69 -12.89 9.39 -13.46
N ASP A 70 -13.36 9.44 -14.70
CA ASP A 70 -14.55 10.24 -15.09
C ASP A 70 -15.85 9.73 -14.45
N THR A 71 -15.92 8.45 -14.11
CA THR A 71 -17.12 7.84 -13.51
C THR A 71 -17.20 8.05 -11.99
N TYR A 72 -16.05 8.28 -11.33
CA TYR A 72 -16.00 8.49 -9.88
C TYR A 72 -16.46 9.88 -9.42
N THR A 73 -16.48 10.87 -10.31
CA THR A 73 -16.89 12.25 -9.99
C THR A 73 -18.39 12.51 -10.09
N GLY A 74 -19.19 11.55 -10.57
CA GLY A 74 -20.65 11.71 -10.72
C GLY A 74 -21.41 10.48 -10.23
N GLY A 75 -21.97 10.58 -9.03
CA GLY A 75 -22.73 9.51 -8.40
C GLY A 75 -23.86 8.94 -9.24
N SER A 76 -23.69 7.73 -9.71
CA SER A 76 -24.71 6.70 -9.90
C SER A 76 -24.07 5.45 -10.52
N TYR A 77 -23.88 4.41 -9.75
CA TYR A 77 -23.38 3.13 -10.26
C TYR A 77 -24.46 2.45 -11.12
N SER A 78 -24.33 2.54 -12.43
CA SER A 78 -24.96 1.59 -13.31
C SER A 78 -24.08 0.34 -13.40
N THR A 79 -24.60 -0.84 -13.15
CA THR A 79 -23.89 -2.12 -13.15
C THR A 79 -23.31 -2.52 -14.51
N ALA A 80 -23.77 -1.93 -15.60
CA ALA A 80 -23.35 -2.26 -16.96
C ALA A 80 -21.87 -1.92 -17.29
N PRO A 81 -21.30 -0.76 -16.92
CA PRO A 81 -19.87 -0.46 -17.17
C PRO A 81 -18.91 -1.35 -16.38
N PHE A 82 -19.34 -1.90 -15.24
CA PHE A 82 -18.52 -2.76 -14.40
C PHE A 82 -18.30 -4.15 -15.00
N LEU A 83 -19.22 -4.66 -15.78
CA LEU A 83 -19.13 -5.99 -16.41
C LEU A 83 -18.03 -6.04 -17.48
N ASP A 84 -17.84 -4.97 -18.25
CA ASP A 84 -16.84 -4.89 -19.33
C ASP A 84 -15.44 -4.42 -18.86
N MET A 85 -15.29 -4.12 -17.56
CA MET A 85 -14.02 -3.62 -17.01
C MET A 85 -12.99 -4.75 -16.90
N PRO A 86 -11.71 -4.51 -17.27
CA PRO A 86 -10.62 -5.47 -17.05
C PRO A 86 -10.52 -5.91 -15.58
N LEU A 87 -10.24 -7.19 -15.40
CA LEU A 87 -10.23 -7.83 -14.09
C LEU A 87 -9.33 -7.14 -13.06
N ASN A 88 -8.15 -6.67 -13.47
CA ASN A 88 -7.21 -5.96 -12.60
C ASN A 88 -7.79 -4.64 -12.06
N HIS A 89 -8.63 -3.96 -12.83
CA HIS A 89 -9.31 -2.75 -12.38
C HIS A 89 -10.40 -3.06 -11.36
N LYS A 90 -11.15 -4.15 -11.57
CA LYS A 90 -12.13 -4.63 -10.59
C LYS A 90 -11.48 -4.94 -9.26
N VAL A 91 -10.32 -5.64 -9.28
CA VAL A 91 -9.53 -5.94 -8.08
C VAL A 91 -9.05 -4.66 -7.40
N PHE A 92 -8.53 -3.69 -8.16
CA PHE A 92 -8.10 -2.40 -7.60
C PHE A 92 -9.25 -1.67 -6.93
N LEU A 93 -10.41 -1.53 -7.59
CA LEU A 93 -11.58 -0.85 -7.04
C LEU A 93 -12.10 -1.52 -5.77
N ALA A 94 -12.16 -2.86 -5.76
CA ALA A 94 -12.56 -3.60 -4.57
C ALA A 94 -11.63 -3.39 -3.39
N GLN A 95 -10.32 -3.35 -3.64
CA GLN A 95 -9.33 -3.05 -2.61
C GLN A 95 -9.43 -1.61 -2.13
N PHE A 96 -9.66 -0.67 -3.05
CA PHE A 96 -9.86 0.75 -2.75
C PHE A 96 -11.08 0.96 -1.83
N ASP A 97 -12.22 0.35 -2.16
CA ASP A 97 -13.43 0.43 -1.34
C ASP A 97 -13.25 -0.25 0.03
N ALA A 98 -12.56 -1.40 0.06
CA ALA A 98 -12.24 -2.07 1.31
C ALA A 98 -11.35 -1.21 2.23
N ILE A 99 -10.35 -0.53 1.67
CA ILE A 99 -9.47 0.40 2.41
C ILE A 99 -10.28 1.53 3.02
N LYS A 100 -11.17 2.18 2.25
CA LYS A 100 -12.04 3.26 2.74
C LYS A 100 -12.97 2.78 3.85
N LYS A 101 -13.59 1.62 3.68
CA LYS A 101 -14.48 1.03 4.70
C LYS A 101 -13.72 0.71 6.01
N ILE A 102 -12.53 0.14 5.91
CA ILE A 102 -11.68 -0.17 7.07
C ILE A 102 -11.34 1.13 7.82
N ALA A 103 -10.82 2.14 7.12
CA ALA A 103 -10.41 3.40 7.70
C ALA A 103 -11.57 4.17 8.37
N ALA A 104 -12.77 4.10 7.81
CA ALA A 104 -13.97 4.70 8.39
C ALA A 104 -14.40 4.04 9.70
N ASN A 105 -14.10 2.75 9.91
CA ASN A 105 -14.62 1.99 11.03
C ASN A 105 -13.63 1.81 12.18
N GLU A 106 -12.32 1.85 11.92
CA GLU A 106 -11.32 1.55 12.97
C GLU A 106 -9.96 2.19 12.69
N SER A 107 -9.19 2.42 13.76
CA SER A 107 -7.78 2.81 13.65
C SER A 107 -6.94 1.65 13.11
N CYS A 108 -6.05 1.93 12.15
CA CYS A 108 -5.33 0.86 11.47
C CYS A 108 -4.00 1.30 10.83
N VAL A 109 -3.13 0.31 10.60
CA VAL A 109 -1.95 0.41 9.75
C VAL A 109 -2.19 -0.38 8.47
N ILE A 110 -2.08 0.26 7.31
CA ILE A 110 -2.30 -0.35 5.99
C ILE A 110 -0.99 -0.31 5.19
N VAL A 111 -0.54 -1.47 4.70
CA VAL A 111 0.74 -1.59 4.00
C VAL A 111 0.54 -1.82 2.50
N GLY A 112 0.81 -0.78 1.69
CA GLY A 112 0.76 -0.80 0.23
C GLY A 112 -0.64 -0.63 -0.36
N ARG A 113 -0.86 -1.14 -1.58
CA ARG A 113 -2.16 -1.12 -2.30
C ARG A 113 -2.70 0.27 -2.60
N CYS A 114 -1.80 1.25 -2.77
CA CYS A 114 -2.18 2.64 -2.98
C CYS A 114 -3.10 3.18 -1.86
N ALA A 115 -2.89 2.71 -0.61
CA ALA A 115 -3.74 3.13 0.51
C ALA A 115 -3.63 4.64 0.76
N ASP A 116 -2.45 5.22 0.60
CA ASP A 116 -2.20 6.67 0.62
C ASP A 116 -3.01 7.45 -0.41
N TYR A 117 -3.30 6.82 -1.56
CA TYR A 117 -4.16 7.41 -2.59
C TYR A 117 -5.64 7.21 -2.27
N ALA A 118 -6.01 6.02 -1.79
CA ALA A 118 -7.40 5.73 -1.42
C ALA A 118 -7.89 6.62 -0.27
N LEU A 119 -6.98 7.05 0.61
CA LEU A 119 -7.25 7.85 1.81
C LEU A 119 -6.72 9.28 1.70
N ALA A 120 -6.54 9.80 0.46
CA ALA A 120 -5.99 11.14 0.25
C ALA A 120 -6.84 12.27 0.87
N ASP A 121 -8.15 12.05 1.02
CA ASP A 121 -9.08 13.01 1.62
C ASP A 121 -9.31 12.76 3.11
N GLU A 122 -8.63 11.77 3.71
CA GLU A 122 -8.77 11.43 5.11
C GLU A 122 -7.83 12.30 5.97
N PRO A 123 -8.37 13.23 6.77
CA PRO A 123 -7.55 14.22 7.50
C PRO A 123 -6.68 13.59 8.60
N HIS A 124 -7.05 12.40 9.08
CA HIS A 124 -6.36 11.68 10.14
C HIS A 124 -5.56 10.48 9.59
N CYS A 125 -4.92 10.67 8.43
CA CYS A 125 -4.10 9.66 7.78
C CYS A 125 -2.67 10.16 7.63
N LEU A 126 -1.70 9.43 8.21
CA LEU A 126 -0.28 9.68 8.01
C LEU A 126 0.27 8.73 6.95
N ASN A 127 0.79 9.31 5.86
CA ASN A 127 1.33 8.58 4.73
C ASN A 127 2.85 8.44 4.86
N ILE A 128 3.34 7.21 4.99
CA ILE A 128 4.74 6.92 5.29
C ILE A 128 5.37 6.14 4.13
N PHE A 129 6.63 6.46 3.81
CA PHE A 129 7.44 5.64 2.90
C PHE A 129 8.67 5.11 3.60
N ILE A 130 8.85 3.78 3.57
CA ILE A 130 10.01 3.10 4.17
C ILE A 130 10.95 2.62 3.07
N ARG A 131 12.15 3.19 3.05
CA ARG A 131 13.24 2.81 2.14
C ARG A 131 14.42 2.22 2.89
N SER A 132 15.40 1.69 2.17
CA SER A 132 16.70 1.26 2.73
C SER A 132 17.76 1.28 1.63
N ASN A 133 19.03 1.37 2.02
CA ASN A 133 20.14 1.32 1.08
C ASN A 133 20.18 -0.04 0.36
N MET A 134 20.60 -0.05 -0.89
CA MET A 134 20.56 -1.26 -1.72
C MET A 134 21.36 -2.41 -1.13
N ASP A 135 22.54 -2.13 -0.56
CA ASP A 135 23.43 -3.17 0.00
C ASP A 135 22.80 -3.88 1.21
N ASP A 136 22.16 -3.12 2.11
CA ASP A 136 21.45 -3.71 3.26
C ASP A 136 20.24 -4.54 2.81
N ARG A 137 19.55 -4.09 1.78
CA ARG A 137 18.41 -4.81 1.19
C ARG A 137 18.87 -6.11 0.54
N ILE A 138 19.99 -6.09 -0.20
CA ILE A 138 20.59 -7.28 -0.82
C ILE A 138 20.95 -8.30 0.24
N LYS A 139 21.67 -7.89 1.29
CA LYS A 139 22.05 -8.75 2.40
C LYS A 139 20.83 -9.42 3.04
N ARG A 140 19.84 -8.64 3.44
CA ARG A 140 18.59 -9.14 4.05
C ARG A 140 17.83 -10.12 3.15
N ILE A 141 17.75 -9.83 1.84
CA ILE A 141 17.04 -10.68 0.90
C ILE A 141 17.81 -11.96 0.56
N SER A 142 19.13 -11.86 0.43
CA SER A 142 20.03 -13.00 0.25
C SER A 142 19.88 -14.00 1.41
N GLU A 143 19.95 -13.53 2.65
CA GLU A 143 19.78 -14.33 3.86
C GLU A 143 18.35 -14.92 3.94
N ARG A 144 17.32 -14.09 3.78
CA ARG A 144 15.91 -14.51 3.93
C ARG A 144 15.49 -15.56 2.89
N LEU A 145 15.95 -15.45 1.66
CA LEU A 145 15.60 -16.35 0.57
C LEU A 145 16.63 -17.44 0.30
N ASN A 146 17.75 -17.43 1.02
CA ASN A 146 18.89 -18.33 0.83
C ASN A 146 19.34 -18.37 -0.64
N VAL A 147 19.62 -17.19 -1.21
CA VAL A 147 20.09 -17.01 -2.60
C VAL A 147 21.34 -16.14 -2.66
N PRO A 148 22.20 -16.27 -3.69
CA PRO A 148 23.34 -15.38 -3.88
C PRO A 148 22.93 -13.91 -3.98
N GLU A 149 23.82 -12.99 -3.57
CA GLU A 149 23.56 -11.53 -3.56
C GLU A 149 23.17 -10.96 -4.92
N ASN A 150 23.79 -11.42 -5.99
CA ASN A 150 23.45 -11.01 -7.36
C ASN A 150 21.99 -11.35 -7.68
N LYS A 151 21.53 -12.55 -7.32
CA LYS A 151 20.13 -12.97 -7.49
C LYS A 151 19.19 -12.19 -6.56
N ALA A 152 19.60 -11.93 -5.33
CA ALA A 152 18.84 -11.08 -4.41
C ALA A 152 18.63 -9.67 -4.99
N LYS A 153 19.67 -9.07 -5.58
CA LYS A 153 19.60 -7.77 -6.25
C LYS A 153 18.60 -7.75 -7.41
N ASP A 154 18.58 -8.80 -8.22
CA ASP A 154 17.64 -8.89 -9.35
C ASP A 154 16.18 -9.05 -8.84
N ILE A 155 15.98 -9.84 -7.81
CA ILE A 155 14.67 -9.99 -7.16
C ILE A 155 14.18 -8.64 -6.61
N ILE A 156 15.04 -7.89 -5.93
CA ILE A 156 14.73 -6.56 -5.39
C ILE A 156 14.29 -5.62 -6.51
N LYS A 157 15.10 -5.50 -7.57
CA LYS A 157 14.79 -4.63 -8.72
C LYS A 157 13.47 -5.00 -9.38
N LYS A 158 13.21 -6.30 -9.57
CA LYS A 158 11.97 -6.80 -10.15
C LYS A 158 10.77 -6.43 -9.28
N LYS A 159 10.85 -6.68 -7.96
CA LYS A 159 9.76 -6.39 -7.02
C LYS A 159 9.47 -4.90 -6.89
N ASP A 160 10.51 -4.06 -6.86
CA ASP A 160 10.31 -2.61 -6.81
C ASP A 160 9.73 -2.08 -8.13
N LYS A 161 10.15 -2.64 -9.27
CA LYS A 161 9.55 -2.30 -10.57
C LYS A 161 8.07 -2.69 -10.63
N GLU A 162 7.70 -3.88 -10.15
CA GLU A 162 6.29 -4.30 -10.06
C GLU A 162 5.47 -3.30 -9.22
N ARG A 163 5.97 -2.91 -8.03
CA ARG A 163 5.31 -1.96 -7.14
C ARG A 163 5.20 -0.56 -7.72
N SER A 164 6.31 -0.04 -8.27
CA SER A 164 6.31 1.30 -8.87
C SER A 164 5.40 1.38 -10.09
N SER A 165 5.39 0.35 -10.94
CA SER A 165 4.50 0.30 -12.10
C SER A 165 3.04 0.29 -11.67
N TYR A 166 2.68 -0.52 -10.67
CA TYR A 166 1.33 -0.58 -10.11
C TYR A 166 0.91 0.77 -9.50
N TYR A 167 1.73 1.33 -8.63
CA TYR A 167 1.44 2.60 -7.96
C TYR A 167 1.32 3.76 -8.95
N ASN A 168 2.30 3.92 -9.84
CA ASN A 168 2.31 5.02 -10.80
C ASN A 168 1.11 4.96 -11.75
N TYR A 169 0.70 3.73 -12.13
CA TYR A 169 -0.45 3.52 -13.00
C TYR A 169 -1.76 3.95 -12.35
N TYR A 170 -2.01 3.51 -11.11
CA TYR A 170 -3.30 3.76 -10.44
C TYR A 170 -3.41 5.12 -9.76
N THR A 171 -2.29 5.75 -9.40
CA THR A 171 -2.31 7.01 -8.65
C THR A 171 -1.90 8.23 -9.46
N SER A 172 -1.34 8.03 -10.65
CA SER A 172 -0.68 9.08 -11.45
C SER A 172 0.42 9.84 -10.69
N LYS A 173 0.86 9.30 -9.54
CA LYS A 173 1.98 9.80 -8.73
C LYS A 173 3.23 8.95 -9.00
N LYS A 174 4.39 9.42 -8.55
CA LYS A 174 5.65 8.66 -8.65
C LYS A 174 5.90 7.92 -7.34
N TRP A 175 5.98 6.60 -7.41
CA TRP A 175 6.29 5.76 -6.27
C TRP A 175 7.64 6.11 -5.63
N GLY A 176 7.66 6.27 -4.30
CA GLY A 176 8.86 6.65 -3.54
C GLY A 176 9.30 8.09 -3.70
N ASP A 177 8.53 8.95 -4.36
CA ASP A 177 8.77 10.39 -4.38
C ASP A 177 8.38 11.00 -3.01
N ALA A 178 9.35 11.58 -2.31
CA ALA A 178 9.16 12.14 -0.98
C ALA A 178 8.01 13.15 -0.87
N ARG A 179 7.67 13.83 -1.97
CA ARG A 179 6.56 14.79 -2.04
C ARG A 179 5.16 14.15 -1.95
N SER A 180 5.09 12.84 -2.07
CA SER A 180 3.83 12.09 -1.99
C SER A 180 3.59 11.47 -0.61
N TYR A 181 4.48 11.71 0.34
CA TYR A 181 4.41 11.11 1.68
C TYR A 181 4.71 12.17 2.75
N ASP A 182 4.06 12.03 3.90
CA ASP A 182 4.24 12.92 5.04
C ASP A 182 5.54 12.62 5.80
N LEU A 183 5.97 11.34 5.78
CA LEU A 183 7.19 10.87 6.44
C LEU A 183 7.94 9.85 5.56
N CYS A 184 9.25 10.06 5.37
CA CYS A 184 10.11 9.12 4.66
C CYS A 184 11.24 8.63 5.59
N LEU A 185 11.29 7.33 5.87
CA LEU A 185 12.29 6.74 6.77
C LEU A 185 13.26 5.83 6.01
N ASN A 186 14.54 5.88 6.39
CA ASN A 186 15.59 5.02 5.87
C ASN A 186 16.03 4.02 6.93
N THR A 187 15.61 2.77 6.85
CA THR A 187 15.94 1.70 7.79
C THR A 187 17.39 1.18 7.72
N SER A 188 18.23 1.82 6.91
CA SER A 188 19.67 1.68 7.00
C SER A 188 20.30 2.65 8.00
N GLN A 189 19.55 3.69 8.43
CA GLN A 189 20.01 4.73 9.35
C GLN A 189 19.24 4.71 10.67
N ILE A 190 17.99 4.28 10.64
CA ILE A 190 17.07 4.25 11.78
C ILE A 190 16.64 2.80 11.98
N SER A 191 16.70 2.30 13.22
CA SER A 191 16.25 0.94 13.55
C SER A 191 14.72 0.79 13.37
N VAL A 192 14.23 -0.44 13.37
CA VAL A 192 12.79 -0.70 13.37
C VAL A 192 12.15 -0.14 14.64
N GLU A 193 12.82 -0.33 15.77
CA GLU A 193 12.39 0.16 17.09
C GLU A 193 12.25 1.68 17.10
N ASP A 194 13.29 2.40 16.67
CA ASP A 194 13.24 3.88 16.60
C ASP A 194 12.19 4.36 15.59
N SER A 195 12.00 3.62 14.49
CA SER A 195 10.96 3.94 13.49
C SER A 195 9.56 3.88 14.09
N ILE A 196 9.25 2.84 14.88
CA ILE A 196 7.94 2.70 15.53
C ILE A 196 7.74 3.65 16.70
N GLU A 197 8.79 4.29 17.21
CA GLU A 197 8.69 5.38 18.18
C GLU A 197 8.44 6.73 17.50
N LEU A 198 9.14 6.99 16.40
CA LEU A 198 9.06 8.25 15.69
C LEU A 198 7.72 8.46 14.96
N ILE A 199 7.13 7.40 14.41
CA ILE A 199 5.91 7.50 13.60
C ILE A 199 4.71 8.09 14.40
N PRO A 200 4.38 7.63 15.61
CA PRO A 200 3.27 8.21 16.39
C PRO A 200 3.52 9.67 16.80
N VAL A 201 4.77 10.03 17.10
CA VAL A 201 5.14 11.42 17.39
C VAL A 201 4.88 12.30 16.15
N SER A 202 5.27 11.83 14.97
CA SER A 202 5.01 12.55 13.71
C SER A 202 3.51 12.69 13.44
N TYR A 203 2.71 11.67 13.75
CA TYR A 203 1.25 11.73 13.61
C TYR A 203 0.64 12.88 14.43
N THR A 204 1.00 13.00 15.70
CA THR A 204 0.49 14.06 16.60
C THR A 204 0.86 15.49 16.19
N HIS A 205 1.87 15.65 15.35
CA HIS A 205 2.34 16.97 14.88
C HIS A 205 1.88 17.32 13.47
N LEU A 206 1.49 16.34 12.67
CA LEU A 206 1.14 16.52 11.25
C LEU A 206 -0.36 16.37 10.97
N THR A 207 -1.11 15.80 11.89
CA THR A 207 -2.57 15.64 11.84
C THR A 207 -3.25 16.39 12.99
#